data_85728d985286e072ff4357196315f64a
#
_entry.id   85728d985286e072ff4357196315f64a
#
_cell.length_a   1.000
_cell.length_b   1.000
_cell.length_c   1.000
_cell.angle_alpha   90.00
_cell.angle_beta   90.00
_cell.angle_gamma   90.00
#
_symmetry.space_group_name_H-M   'P 1'
#
loop_
_entity.id
_entity.type
_entity.pdbx_description
1 polymer ?
#
loop_
_entity_poly.entity_id
_entity_poly.type
_entity_poly.pdbx_seq_one_letter_code
_entity_poly.pdbx_strand_id
1 'polypeptide(L)'
;MNFELLQILLNIILITTALYIICIIAFTVGLYNLKERFFTFNKKINVKVSVLIAARNEGKNIYKLLQSLYYQTFSKELFEVIIIDDHSEDDTKNVIENFVKENKDINIKIIEAENEGKKLAISQALHLA
;
A
#
# COMPACT_ATOMS: atom_id res chain seq x y z
N MET A 1 -14.91 -59.92 -8.46
CA MET A 1 -14.38 -58.71 -9.15
C MET A 1 -13.36 -59.23 -10.16
N ASN A 2 -13.59 -59.04 -11.45
CA ASN A 2 -12.74 -59.61 -12.50
C ASN A 2 -11.35 -58.95 -12.43
N PHE A 3 -10.30 -59.74 -12.58
CA PHE A 3 -8.91 -59.29 -12.53
C PHE A 3 -8.65 -58.11 -13.48
N GLU A 4 -9.24 -58.12 -14.67
CA GLU A 4 -9.15 -57.05 -15.65
C GLU A 4 -9.77 -55.75 -15.15
N LEU A 5 -10.91 -55.80 -14.46
CA LEU A 5 -11.60 -54.62 -13.90
C LEU A 5 -10.72 -53.97 -12.80
N LEU A 6 -10.08 -54.74 -11.98
CA LEU A 6 -9.15 -54.26 -10.95
C LEU A 6 -7.95 -53.55 -11.58
N GLN A 7 -7.40 -54.12 -12.65
CA GLN A 7 -6.25 -53.57 -13.35
C GLN A 7 -6.59 -52.24 -14.04
N ILE A 8 -7.78 -52.11 -14.63
CA ILE A 8 -8.29 -50.87 -15.21
C ILE A 8 -8.43 -49.81 -14.13
N LEU A 9 -9.02 -50.12 -12.98
CA LEU A 9 -9.17 -49.19 -11.86
C LEU A 9 -7.82 -48.73 -11.33
N LEU A 10 -6.84 -49.62 -11.17
CA LEU A 10 -5.50 -49.22 -10.74
C LEU A 10 -4.80 -48.30 -11.75
N ASN A 11 -4.96 -48.54 -13.02
CA ASN A 11 -4.39 -47.64 -14.06
C ASN A 11 -5.05 -46.27 -14.05
N ILE A 12 -6.36 -46.20 -13.87
CA ILE A 12 -7.08 -44.90 -13.73
C ILE A 12 -6.57 -44.13 -12.53
N ILE A 13 -6.41 -44.78 -11.38
CA ILE A 13 -5.90 -44.16 -10.14
C ILE A 13 -4.47 -43.63 -10.38
N LEU A 14 -3.62 -44.44 -11.01
CA LEU A 14 -2.23 -44.02 -11.33
C LEU A 14 -2.18 -42.79 -12.25
N ILE A 15 -3.02 -42.76 -13.28
CA ILE A 15 -3.07 -41.64 -14.24
C ILE A 15 -3.59 -40.37 -13.54
N THR A 16 -4.65 -40.48 -12.74
CA THR A 16 -5.22 -39.32 -12.06
C THR A 16 -4.29 -38.74 -11.00
N THR A 17 -3.58 -39.60 -10.25
CA THR A 17 -2.56 -39.14 -9.29
C THR A 17 -1.36 -38.50 -9.97
N ALA A 18 -0.90 -39.03 -11.11
CA ALA A 18 0.17 -38.40 -11.88
C ALA A 18 -0.22 -37.02 -12.41
N LEU A 19 -1.43 -36.87 -12.97
CA LEU A 19 -1.98 -35.61 -13.41
C LEU A 19 -2.08 -34.61 -12.27
N TYR A 20 -2.54 -35.01 -11.11
CA TYR A 20 -2.64 -34.18 -9.92
C TYR A 20 -1.28 -33.63 -9.48
N ILE A 21 -0.26 -34.49 -9.43
CA ILE A 21 1.12 -34.09 -9.08
C ILE A 21 1.66 -33.07 -10.09
N ILE A 22 1.45 -33.31 -11.39
CA ILE A 22 1.88 -32.35 -12.43
C ILE A 22 1.20 -30.99 -12.25
N CYS A 23 -0.11 -30.93 -11.95
CA CYS A 23 -0.83 -29.70 -11.69
C CYS A 23 -0.26 -28.95 -10.48
N ILE A 24 0.04 -29.65 -9.37
CA ILE A 24 0.63 -29.03 -8.18
C ILE A 24 2.01 -28.45 -8.51
N ILE A 25 2.85 -29.18 -9.20
CA ILE A 25 4.19 -28.70 -9.58
C ILE A 25 4.06 -27.46 -10.47
N ALA A 26 3.22 -27.48 -11.49
CA ALA A 26 3.00 -26.37 -12.40
C ALA A 26 2.50 -25.11 -11.65
N PHE A 27 1.56 -25.28 -10.71
CA PHE A 27 1.04 -24.22 -9.89
C PHE A 27 2.12 -23.62 -8.96
N THR A 28 2.89 -24.48 -8.32
CA THR A 28 3.98 -24.07 -7.41
C THR A 28 5.07 -23.29 -8.17
N VAL A 29 5.48 -23.77 -9.34
CA VAL A 29 6.45 -23.08 -10.21
C VAL A 29 5.87 -21.75 -10.69
N GLY A 30 4.58 -21.71 -11.04
CA GLY A 30 3.89 -20.49 -11.43
C GLY A 30 3.91 -19.43 -10.32
N LEU A 31 3.59 -19.83 -9.08
CA LEU A 31 3.65 -18.94 -7.91
C LEU A 31 5.07 -18.45 -7.61
N TYR A 32 6.06 -19.33 -7.72
CA TYR A 32 7.46 -18.97 -7.51
C TYR A 32 7.93 -17.90 -8.51
N ASN A 33 7.61 -18.07 -9.78
CA ASN A 33 7.95 -17.12 -10.84
C ASN A 33 7.22 -15.77 -10.68
N LEU A 34 5.98 -15.77 -10.15
CA LEU A 34 5.26 -14.55 -9.82
C LEU A 34 5.96 -13.79 -8.69
N LYS A 35 6.41 -14.46 -7.65
CA LYS A 35 7.12 -13.85 -6.52
C LYS A 35 8.35 -13.07 -7.01
N GLU A 36 9.13 -13.61 -7.91
CA GLU A 36 10.31 -12.92 -8.47
C GLU A 36 9.94 -11.70 -9.30
N ARG A 37 8.84 -11.72 -10.05
CA ARG A 37 8.39 -10.57 -10.85
C ARG A 37 7.93 -9.40 -10.00
N PHE A 38 7.34 -9.64 -8.84
CA PHE A 38 6.92 -8.58 -7.91
C PHE A 38 8.09 -7.96 -7.14
N PHE A 39 9.21 -8.66 -6.96
CA PHE A 39 10.37 -8.16 -6.21
C PHE A 39 11.49 -7.53 -7.06
N THR A 40 11.47 -7.67 -8.38
CA THR A 40 12.46 -7.05 -9.26
C THR A 40 12.12 -5.62 -9.69
N PHE A 41 11.47 -4.82 -8.82
CA PHE A 41 11.43 -3.37 -8.98
C PHE A 41 12.77 -2.73 -8.56
N ASN A 42 13.87 -3.17 -9.20
CA ASN A 42 15.18 -2.58 -9.04
C ASN A 42 15.43 -1.41 -10.03
N LYS A 43 14.36 -0.85 -10.59
CA LYS A 43 14.46 0.41 -11.30
C LYS A 43 14.38 1.50 -10.24
N LYS A 44 15.46 2.29 -10.05
CA LYS A 44 15.36 3.56 -9.30
C LYS A 44 14.20 4.34 -9.90
N ILE A 45 13.05 4.26 -9.23
CA ILE A 45 11.86 5.01 -9.65
C ILE A 45 12.16 6.45 -9.25
N ASN A 46 12.51 7.26 -10.22
CA ASN A 46 12.73 8.70 -10.04
C ASN A 46 11.41 9.45 -10.27
N VAL A 47 10.34 9.00 -9.60
CA VAL A 47 9.01 9.61 -9.68
C VAL A 47 8.73 10.30 -8.36
N LYS A 48 8.34 11.55 -8.43
CA LYS A 48 7.85 12.29 -7.25
C LYS A 48 6.47 11.78 -6.87
N VAL A 49 6.26 11.59 -5.58
CA VAL A 49 5.00 11.09 -5.01
C VAL A 49 4.47 12.13 -4.02
N SER A 50 3.25 12.59 -4.23
CA SER A 50 2.53 13.44 -3.28
C SER A 50 1.47 12.63 -2.55
N VAL A 51 1.53 12.59 -1.22
CA VAL A 51 0.51 11.95 -0.37
C VAL A 51 -0.45 13.01 0.10
N LEU A 52 -1.70 12.90 -0.31
CA LEU A 52 -2.76 13.85 0.03
C LEU A 52 -3.59 13.32 1.19
N ILE A 53 -3.71 14.10 2.26
CA ILE A 53 -4.42 13.73 3.48
C ILE A 53 -5.44 14.81 3.82
N ALA A 54 -6.72 14.44 3.93
CA ALA A 54 -7.73 15.29 4.52
C ALA A 54 -7.91 14.88 5.99
N ALA A 55 -7.70 15.80 6.92
CA ALA A 55 -7.83 15.60 8.35
C ALA A 55 -8.92 16.49 8.92
N ARG A 56 -9.73 15.96 9.83
CA ARG A 56 -10.69 16.71 10.64
C ARG A 56 -10.81 16.05 12.02
N ASN A 57 -10.44 16.78 13.06
CA ASN A 57 -10.50 16.32 14.46
C ASN A 57 -9.73 14.99 14.67
N GLU A 58 -8.52 14.88 14.12
CA GLU A 58 -7.65 13.70 14.19
C GLU A 58 -6.47 13.86 15.16
N GLY A 59 -6.52 14.82 16.10
CA GLY A 59 -5.42 15.14 17.03
C GLY A 59 -4.83 13.93 17.75
N LYS A 60 -5.65 12.89 18.03
CA LYS A 60 -5.19 11.64 18.68
C LYS A 60 -4.45 10.69 17.75
N ASN A 61 -4.74 10.71 16.44
CA ASN A 61 -4.28 9.71 15.47
C ASN A 61 -3.25 10.26 14.50
N ILE A 62 -3.32 11.56 14.20
CA ILE A 62 -2.51 12.20 13.15
C ILE A 62 -1.00 12.03 13.41
N TYR A 63 -0.56 12.10 14.66
CA TYR A 63 0.84 11.89 15.01
C TYR A 63 1.36 10.51 14.57
N LYS A 64 0.59 9.45 14.84
CA LYS A 64 0.95 8.08 14.45
C LYS A 64 1.02 7.92 12.93
N LEU A 65 0.11 8.56 12.20
CA LEU A 65 0.10 8.56 10.74
C LEU A 65 1.37 9.25 10.21
N LEU A 66 1.70 10.43 10.69
CA LEU A 66 2.89 11.18 10.29
C LEU A 66 4.17 10.42 10.61
N GLN A 67 4.23 9.77 11.78
CA GLN A 67 5.34 8.92 12.17
C GLN A 67 5.50 7.73 11.20
N SER A 68 4.41 7.09 10.81
CA SER A 68 4.44 5.99 9.83
C SER A 68 4.94 6.43 8.46
N LEU A 69 4.56 7.63 8.02
CA LEU A 69 5.04 8.23 6.77
C LEU A 69 6.52 8.62 6.86
N TYR A 70 6.96 9.09 8.01
CA TYR A 70 8.36 9.47 8.25
C TYR A 70 9.33 8.29 8.18
N TYR A 71 8.92 7.13 8.72
CA TYR A 71 9.76 5.92 8.79
C TYR A 71 9.66 5.01 7.57
N GLN A 72 8.90 5.37 6.56
CA GLN A 72 8.86 4.58 5.33
C GLN A 72 10.20 4.59 4.57
N THR A 73 10.42 3.58 3.75
CA THR A 73 11.68 3.37 3.02
C THR A 73 11.80 4.17 1.72
N PHE A 74 10.76 4.88 1.30
CA PHE A 74 10.79 5.70 0.09
C PHE A 74 11.68 6.95 0.29
N SER A 75 12.34 7.41 -0.78
CA SER A 75 13.24 8.57 -0.69
C SER A 75 12.48 9.84 -0.33
N LYS A 76 12.87 10.51 0.76
CA LYS A 76 12.25 11.74 1.26
C LYS A 76 12.36 12.92 0.27
N GLU A 77 13.35 12.89 -0.63
CA GLU A 77 13.51 13.89 -1.69
C GLU A 77 12.47 13.77 -2.81
N LEU A 78 11.90 12.56 -2.97
CA LEU A 78 10.91 12.24 -3.99
C LEU A 78 9.50 12.16 -3.42
N PHE A 79 9.31 12.54 -2.15
CA PHE A 79 8.09 12.33 -1.42
C PHE A 79 7.68 13.60 -0.68
N GLU A 80 6.45 14.02 -0.87
CA GLU A 80 5.85 15.10 -0.10
C GLU A 80 4.51 14.68 0.49
N VAL A 81 4.15 15.29 1.60
CA VAL A 81 2.84 15.11 2.26
C VAL A 81 2.11 16.44 2.26
N ILE A 82 0.91 16.47 1.70
CA ILE A 82 0.03 17.63 1.71
C ILE A 82 -1.17 17.28 2.58
N ILE A 83 -1.30 17.98 3.71
CA ILE A 83 -2.37 17.76 4.67
C ILE A 83 -3.34 18.94 4.56
N ILE A 84 -4.59 18.65 4.28
CA ILE A 84 -5.68 19.63 4.29
C ILE A 84 -6.43 19.47 5.60
N ASP A 85 -6.39 20.51 6.43
CA ASP A 85 -7.19 20.59 7.64
C ASP A 85 -8.62 21.05 7.30
N ASP A 86 -9.58 20.14 7.41
CA ASP A 86 -10.99 20.39 7.12
C ASP A 86 -11.69 20.96 8.37
N HIS A 87 -11.27 22.15 8.80
CA HIS A 87 -11.85 22.90 9.93
C HIS A 87 -11.82 22.10 11.25
N SER A 88 -10.63 21.61 11.65
CA SER A 88 -10.47 20.93 12.95
C SER A 88 -10.64 21.91 14.11
N GLU A 89 -11.42 21.50 15.09
CA GLU A 89 -11.67 22.25 16.34
C GLU A 89 -10.81 21.74 17.52
N ASP A 90 -10.11 20.62 17.31
CA ASP A 90 -9.23 19.97 18.29
C ASP A 90 -7.75 20.33 18.06
N ASP A 91 -6.85 19.62 18.71
CA ASP A 91 -5.42 19.87 18.65
C ASP A 91 -4.71 19.37 17.37
N THR A 92 -5.47 18.95 16.34
CA THR A 92 -4.94 18.37 15.08
C THR A 92 -3.87 19.26 14.46
N LYS A 93 -4.15 20.54 14.27
CA LYS A 93 -3.25 21.49 13.61
C LYS A 93 -1.93 21.64 14.39
N ASN A 94 -2.02 21.83 15.71
CA ASN A 94 -0.84 21.99 16.57
C ASN A 94 0.04 20.74 16.55
N VAL A 95 -0.55 19.54 16.56
CA VAL A 95 0.18 18.26 16.48
C VAL A 95 0.95 18.16 15.17
N ILE A 96 0.35 18.54 14.04
CA ILE A 96 1.02 18.52 12.72
C ILE A 96 2.15 19.56 12.69
N GLU A 97 1.90 20.79 13.11
CA GLU A 97 2.91 21.86 13.13
C GLU A 97 4.13 21.48 13.98
N ASN A 98 3.92 20.89 15.15
CA ASN A 98 5.00 20.43 16.03
C ASN A 98 5.80 19.32 15.36
N PHE A 99 5.13 18.36 14.75
CA PHE A 99 5.80 17.29 14.00
C PHE A 99 6.67 17.83 12.86
N VAL A 100 6.21 18.81 12.11
CA VAL A 100 6.96 19.47 11.02
C VAL A 100 8.19 20.21 11.56
N LYS A 101 8.07 20.89 12.70
CA LYS A 101 9.21 21.59 13.35
C LYS A 101 10.32 20.64 13.79
N GLU A 102 9.94 19.45 14.26
CA GLU A 102 10.87 18.43 14.75
C GLU A 102 11.51 17.64 13.60
N ASN A 103 10.83 17.46 12.45
CA ASN A 103 11.24 16.59 11.35
C ASN A 103 11.40 17.37 10.04
N LYS A 104 12.45 18.17 9.95
CA LYS A 104 12.69 19.09 8.79
C LYS A 104 13.19 18.39 7.51
N ASP A 105 13.51 17.11 7.59
CA ASP A 105 14.01 16.30 6.48
C ASP A 105 12.91 15.66 5.63
N ILE A 106 11.65 15.87 5.99
CA ILE A 106 10.47 15.46 5.20
C ILE A 106 9.68 16.70 4.75
N ASN A 107 9.23 16.72 3.51
CA ASN A 107 8.43 17.80 2.99
C ASN A 107 6.96 17.60 3.35
N ILE A 108 6.49 18.30 4.38
CA ILE A 108 5.08 18.29 4.81
C ILE A 108 4.52 19.71 4.71
N LYS A 109 3.43 19.84 3.98
CA LYS A 109 2.66 21.09 3.88
C LYS A 109 1.32 20.93 4.59
N ILE A 110 0.93 21.91 5.38
CA ILE A 110 -0.42 21.98 5.98
C ILE A 110 -1.17 23.14 5.36
N ILE A 111 -2.39 22.92 4.96
CA ILE A 111 -3.26 23.86 4.28
C ILE A 111 -4.65 23.75 4.92
N GLU A 112 -5.30 24.87 5.13
CA GLU A 112 -6.69 24.92 5.59
C GLU A 112 -7.64 24.73 4.41
N ALA A 113 -8.70 23.92 4.58
CA ALA A 113 -9.68 23.71 3.54
C ALA A 113 -10.47 24.99 3.26
N GLU A 114 -10.64 25.37 1.99
CA GLU A 114 -11.46 26.50 1.59
C GLU A 114 -12.96 26.22 1.79
N ASN A 115 -13.36 24.96 1.67
CA ASN A 115 -14.73 24.50 1.82
C ASN A 115 -14.78 23.25 2.70
N GLU A 116 -15.85 23.11 3.48
CA GLU A 116 -16.06 21.93 4.30
C GLU A 116 -16.30 20.68 3.47
N GLY A 117 -15.68 19.57 3.89
CA GLY A 117 -15.92 18.23 3.37
C GLY A 117 -14.70 17.57 2.72
N LYS A 118 -14.44 16.34 3.14
CA LYS A 118 -13.28 15.54 2.74
C LYS A 118 -13.04 15.51 1.22
N LYS A 119 -14.09 15.43 0.41
CA LYS A 119 -13.97 15.37 -1.05
C LYS A 119 -13.44 16.68 -1.64
N LEU A 120 -13.91 17.81 -1.13
CA LEU A 120 -13.47 19.14 -1.56
C LEU A 120 -12.04 19.43 -1.08
N ALA A 121 -11.71 19.05 0.15
CA ALA A 121 -10.37 19.16 0.71
C ALA A 121 -9.35 18.35 -0.15
N ILE A 122 -9.66 17.11 -0.51
CA ILE A 122 -8.78 16.30 -1.38
C ILE A 122 -8.68 16.90 -2.79
N SER A 123 -9.77 17.46 -3.34
CA SER A 123 -9.73 18.14 -4.65
C SER A 123 -8.81 19.36 -4.62
N GLN A 124 -8.88 20.17 -3.56
CA GLN A 124 -7.96 21.30 -3.34
C GLN A 124 -6.51 20.85 -3.25
N ALA A 125 -6.22 19.77 -2.49
CA ALA A 125 -4.88 19.20 -2.39
C ALA A 125 -4.32 18.75 -3.75
N LEU A 126 -5.16 18.19 -4.61
CA LEU A 126 -4.75 17.71 -5.93
C LEU A 126 -4.27 18.83 -6.86
N HIS A 127 -4.78 20.05 -6.71
CA HIS A 127 -4.34 21.22 -7.47
C HIS A 127 -3.01 21.79 -6.98
N LEU A 128 -2.54 21.37 -5.79
CA LEU A 128 -1.33 21.87 -5.14
C LEU A 128 -0.17 20.87 -5.18
N ALA A 129 -0.43 19.63 -5.63
CA ALA A 129 0.56 18.56 -5.82
C ALA A 129 1.16 18.65 -7.24
#